data_d34b768201b3054d163347bb06cab20d
#
_entry.id   d34b768201b3054d163347bb06cab20d
#
_cell.length_a   1.000
_cell.length_b   1.000
_cell.length_c   1.000
_cell.angle_alpha   90.00
_cell.angle_beta   90.00
_cell.angle_gamma   90.00
#
_symmetry.space_group_name_H-M   'P 1'
#
loop_
_entity.id
_entity.type
_entity.pdbx_description
1 polymer ?
#
loop_
_entity_poly.entity_id
_entity_poly.type
_entity_poly.pdbx_seq_one_letter_code
_entity_poly.pdbx_strand_id
1 'polypeptide(L)'
;LALIQGIGLTYTYHNMYLVHSPLVYVASVFCLVCGSTFVMWLAEQITASGIGNGSSMIIFINIVSNLPTGAATMYYLISGSGAAGAAKVAAILLILIVVLAFIVCVNTGERRLPVQYSSKMVGRKQASGRSTNMPIKVNTSGVISIIFAISLLQFPQQIGMFIPNKGATFTKVTDVLNMTHPIGAIIYIILIFFFTYFYTSI
;
A
#
# COMPACT_ATOMS: atom_id res chain seq x y z
N LEU A 1 -1.70 1.65 16.52
CA LEU A 1 -1.56 2.55 15.37
C LEU A 1 -2.79 3.43 15.19
N ALA A 2 -4.01 2.89 15.09
CA ALA A 2 -5.24 3.66 14.90
C ALA A 2 -5.48 4.73 15.97
N LEU A 3 -5.21 4.45 17.24
CA LEU A 3 -5.28 5.42 18.34
C LEU A 3 -4.30 6.58 18.14
N ILE A 4 -3.04 6.29 17.89
CA ILE A 4 -2.00 7.31 17.69
C ILE A 4 -2.36 8.20 16.49
N GLN A 5 -2.79 7.58 15.39
CA GLN A 5 -3.17 8.29 14.18
C GLN A 5 -4.46 9.10 14.37
N GLY A 6 -5.44 8.57 15.12
CA GLY A 6 -6.67 9.27 15.49
C GLY A 6 -6.40 10.54 16.31
N ILE A 7 -5.52 10.46 17.31
CA ILE A 7 -5.11 11.62 18.11
C ILE A 7 -4.37 12.64 17.21
N GLY A 8 -3.45 12.17 16.35
CA GLY A 8 -2.70 13.03 15.43
C GLY A 8 -3.60 13.81 14.47
N LEU A 9 -4.58 13.13 13.85
CA LEU A 9 -5.55 13.75 12.97
C LEU A 9 -6.42 14.78 13.72
N THR A 10 -6.92 14.42 14.89
CA THR A 10 -7.73 15.32 15.71
C THR A 10 -6.96 16.58 16.08
N TYR A 11 -5.67 16.47 16.41
CA TYR A 11 -4.81 17.62 16.70
C TYR A 11 -4.54 18.46 15.44
N THR A 12 -4.30 17.84 14.30
CA THR A 12 -4.04 18.53 13.01
C THR A 12 -5.25 19.35 12.57
N TYR A 13 -6.45 18.81 12.74
CA TYR A 13 -7.71 19.49 12.36
C TYR A 13 -8.32 20.32 13.48
N HIS A 14 -7.56 20.64 14.54
CA HIS A 14 -8.01 21.44 15.69
C HIS A 14 -8.74 22.71 15.26
N ASN A 15 -8.23 23.43 14.26
CA ASN A 15 -8.83 24.69 13.78
C ASN A 15 -10.13 24.50 12.99
N MET A 16 -10.48 23.29 12.61
CA MET A 16 -11.73 22.97 11.91
C MET A 16 -12.89 22.62 12.86
N TYR A 17 -12.60 22.41 14.14
CA TYR A 17 -13.65 22.14 15.12
C TYR A 17 -14.41 23.40 15.48
N LEU A 18 -15.75 23.33 15.38
CA LEU A 18 -16.65 24.43 15.77
C LEU A 18 -16.70 24.62 17.30
N VAL A 19 -16.49 23.54 18.04
CA VAL A 19 -16.54 23.53 19.51
C VAL A 19 -15.21 22.98 20.04
N HIS A 20 -14.46 23.79 20.74
CA HIS A 20 -13.18 23.42 21.37
C HIS A 20 -13.40 22.90 22.80
N SER A 21 -14.06 21.75 22.92
CA SER A 21 -14.24 21.05 24.19
C SER A 21 -13.38 19.79 24.26
N PRO A 22 -12.75 19.46 25.38
CA PRO A 22 -11.97 18.22 25.51
C PRO A 22 -12.80 16.97 25.24
N LEU A 23 -14.09 17.01 25.54
CA LEU A 23 -15.01 15.91 25.29
C LEU A 23 -15.21 15.69 23.78
N VAL A 24 -15.27 16.74 22.96
CA VAL A 24 -15.38 16.64 21.48
C VAL A 24 -14.12 16.00 20.90
N TYR A 25 -12.93 16.34 21.38
CA TYR A 25 -11.67 15.72 20.91
C TYR A 25 -11.62 14.24 21.24
N VAL A 26 -11.97 13.87 22.47
CA VAL A 26 -12.02 12.46 22.89
C VAL A 26 -13.05 11.69 22.04
N ALA A 27 -14.25 12.23 21.87
CA ALA A 27 -15.28 11.61 21.04
C ALA A 27 -14.83 11.44 19.59
N SER A 28 -14.14 12.43 19.01
CA SER A 28 -13.61 12.35 17.64
C SER A 28 -12.57 11.23 17.49
N VAL A 29 -11.66 11.09 18.45
CA VAL A 29 -10.67 10.00 18.45
C VAL A 29 -11.37 8.64 18.54
N PHE A 30 -12.37 8.50 19.43
CA PHE A 30 -13.14 7.26 19.53
C PHE A 30 -13.87 6.93 18.23
N CYS A 31 -14.52 7.92 17.60
CA CYS A 31 -15.19 7.70 16.31
C CYS A 31 -14.23 7.25 15.22
N LEU A 32 -13.03 7.84 15.14
CA LEU A 32 -12.01 7.44 14.16
C LEU A 32 -11.51 6.01 14.41
N VAL A 33 -11.28 5.65 15.67
CA VAL A 33 -10.85 4.30 16.04
C VAL A 33 -11.96 3.28 15.78
N CYS A 34 -13.20 3.58 16.16
CA CYS A 34 -14.35 2.71 15.87
C CYS A 34 -14.53 2.52 14.36
N GLY A 35 -14.41 3.58 13.56
CA GLY A 35 -14.49 3.49 12.10
C GLY A 35 -13.41 2.60 11.50
N SER A 36 -12.16 2.75 11.94
CA SER A 36 -11.05 1.92 11.46
C SER A 36 -11.20 0.44 11.87
N THR A 37 -11.67 0.19 13.09
CA THR A 37 -11.93 -1.18 13.58
C THR A 37 -13.08 -1.83 12.82
N PHE A 38 -14.13 -1.05 12.52
CA PHE A 38 -15.25 -1.53 11.71
C PHE A 38 -14.82 -1.91 10.30
N VAL A 39 -13.99 -1.11 9.65
CA VAL A 39 -13.44 -1.43 8.32
C VAL A 39 -12.57 -2.70 8.37
N MET A 40 -11.77 -2.89 9.43
CA MET A 40 -11.00 -4.11 9.63
C MET A 40 -11.90 -5.34 9.80
N TRP A 41 -12.95 -5.23 10.61
CA TRP A 41 -13.94 -6.30 10.76
C TRP A 41 -14.63 -6.65 9.44
N LEU A 42 -15.00 -5.64 8.63
CA LEU A 42 -15.53 -5.87 7.28
C LEU A 42 -14.55 -6.63 6.39
N ALA A 43 -13.25 -6.27 6.45
CA ALA A 43 -12.22 -6.99 5.71
C ALA A 43 -12.14 -8.47 6.10
N GLU A 44 -12.26 -8.78 7.39
CA GLU A 44 -12.27 -10.15 7.90
C GLU A 44 -13.52 -10.92 7.43
N GLN A 45 -14.70 -10.27 7.44
CA GLN A 45 -15.93 -10.87 6.93
C GLN A 45 -15.85 -11.18 5.43
N ILE A 46 -15.29 -10.27 4.64
CA ILE A 46 -15.07 -10.49 3.20
C ILE A 46 -14.10 -11.65 2.98
N THR A 47 -13.07 -11.78 3.80
CA THR A 47 -12.11 -12.89 3.70
C THR A 47 -12.74 -14.22 4.09
N ALA A 48 -13.60 -14.23 5.12
CA ALA A 48 -14.24 -15.46 5.64
C ALA A 48 -15.35 -15.98 4.75
N SER A 49 -16.18 -15.09 4.18
CA SER A 49 -17.41 -15.46 3.47
C SER A 49 -17.45 -14.97 2.02
N GLY A 50 -16.46 -14.18 1.59
CA GLY A 50 -16.42 -13.56 0.26
C GLY A 50 -15.38 -14.18 -0.67
N ILE A 51 -14.92 -13.39 -1.65
CA ILE A 51 -13.98 -13.80 -2.67
C ILE A 51 -12.61 -13.17 -2.39
N GLY A 52 -11.60 -13.99 -2.15
CA GLY A 52 -10.21 -13.57 -2.01
C GLY A 52 -9.87 -12.93 -0.66
N ASN A 53 -8.89 -12.04 -0.67
CA ASN A 53 -8.43 -11.35 0.56
C ASN A 53 -9.19 -10.04 0.75
N GLY A 54 -9.97 -9.91 1.83
CA GLY A 54 -10.80 -8.74 2.12
C GLY A 54 -10.02 -7.45 2.30
N SER A 55 -8.83 -7.49 2.90
CA SER A 55 -7.98 -6.31 3.03
C SER A 55 -7.55 -5.76 1.66
N SER A 56 -7.19 -6.64 0.73
CA SER A 56 -6.86 -6.26 -0.64
C SER A 56 -8.06 -5.68 -1.38
N MET A 57 -9.26 -6.22 -1.14
CA MET A 57 -10.50 -5.71 -1.73
C MET A 57 -10.83 -4.30 -1.25
N ILE A 58 -10.64 -4.01 0.03
CA ILE A 58 -10.87 -2.66 0.59
C ILE A 58 -9.88 -1.65 0.00
N ILE A 59 -8.60 -2.03 -0.11
CA ILE A 59 -7.59 -1.17 -0.74
C ILE A 59 -7.95 -0.92 -2.22
N PHE A 60 -8.38 -1.96 -2.93
CA PHE A 60 -8.82 -1.85 -4.33
C PHE A 60 -10.01 -0.88 -4.48
N ILE A 61 -11.05 -1.02 -3.65
CA ILE A 61 -12.22 -0.13 -3.66
C ILE A 61 -11.81 1.31 -3.39
N ASN A 62 -10.91 1.54 -2.43
CA ASN A 62 -10.41 2.87 -2.11
C ASN A 62 -9.66 3.51 -3.30
N ILE A 63 -8.86 2.73 -4.03
CA ILE A 63 -8.19 3.21 -5.25
C ILE A 63 -9.21 3.53 -6.34
N VAL A 64 -10.18 2.62 -6.58
CA VAL A 64 -11.21 2.78 -7.62
C VAL A 64 -12.12 3.98 -7.32
N SER A 65 -12.43 4.26 -6.05
CA SER A 65 -13.26 5.40 -5.67
C SER A 65 -12.65 6.76 -6.05
N ASN A 66 -11.33 6.82 -6.24
CA ASN A 66 -10.63 8.03 -6.71
C ASN A 66 -10.59 8.16 -8.24
N LEU A 67 -10.99 7.14 -9.01
CA LEU A 67 -10.98 7.19 -10.48
C LEU A 67 -11.87 8.30 -11.06
N PRO A 68 -13.09 8.56 -10.56
CA PRO A 68 -13.91 9.65 -11.09
C PRO A 68 -13.25 11.02 -10.97
N THR A 69 -12.60 11.28 -9.84
CA THR A 69 -11.84 12.52 -9.60
C THR A 69 -10.63 12.63 -10.52
N GLY A 70 -9.92 11.51 -10.74
CA GLY A 70 -8.83 11.43 -11.70
C GLY A 70 -9.30 11.71 -13.13
N ALA A 71 -10.42 11.14 -13.55
CA ALA A 71 -11.02 11.37 -14.85
C ALA A 71 -11.43 12.84 -15.06
N ALA A 72 -12.02 13.46 -14.04
CA ALA A 72 -12.34 14.88 -14.07
C ALA A 72 -11.09 15.75 -14.24
N THR A 73 -10.01 15.44 -13.52
CA THR A 73 -8.73 16.14 -13.65
C THR A 73 -8.14 15.99 -15.06
N MET A 74 -8.21 14.79 -15.66
CA MET A 74 -7.78 14.57 -17.04
C MET A 74 -8.61 15.38 -18.04
N TYR A 75 -9.93 15.45 -17.83
CA TYR A 75 -10.82 16.27 -18.63
C TYR A 75 -10.45 17.76 -18.57
N TYR A 76 -10.18 18.30 -17.39
CA TYR A 76 -9.73 19.70 -17.22
C TYR A 76 -8.38 19.96 -17.90
N LEU A 77 -7.46 19.00 -17.87
CA LEU A 77 -6.17 19.11 -18.57
C LEU A 77 -6.34 19.20 -20.09
N ILE A 78 -7.27 18.44 -20.65
CA ILE A 78 -7.57 18.47 -22.10
C ILE A 78 -8.24 19.81 -22.44
N SER A 79 -9.27 20.22 -21.69
CA SER A 79 -10.01 21.44 -21.95
C SER A 79 -9.14 22.72 -21.81
N GLY A 80 -8.20 22.72 -20.86
CA GLY A 80 -7.36 23.89 -20.59
C GLY A 80 -6.15 24.03 -21.52
N SER A 81 -5.63 22.94 -22.07
CA SER A 81 -4.39 22.94 -22.87
C SER A 81 -4.59 22.43 -24.31
N GLY A 82 -5.82 22.15 -24.75
CA GLY A 82 -6.13 21.70 -26.11
C GLY A 82 -5.32 20.45 -26.53
N ALA A 83 -4.71 20.49 -27.71
CA ALA A 83 -3.96 19.36 -28.26
C ALA A 83 -2.76 18.92 -27.38
N ALA A 84 -2.09 19.85 -26.71
CA ALA A 84 -1.00 19.54 -25.79
C ALA A 84 -1.50 18.84 -24.53
N GLY A 85 -2.70 19.19 -24.04
CA GLY A 85 -3.36 18.52 -22.93
C GLY A 85 -3.75 17.08 -23.29
N ALA A 86 -4.32 16.88 -24.46
CA ALA A 86 -4.68 15.56 -24.98
C ALA A 86 -3.43 14.64 -25.11
N ALA A 87 -2.32 15.17 -25.62
CA ALA A 87 -1.06 14.41 -25.72
C ALA A 87 -0.53 14.00 -24.33
N LYS A 88 -0.59 14.88 -23.33
CA LYS A 88 -0.18 14.56 -21.96
C LYS A 88 -1.05 13.46 -21.35
N VAL A 89 -2.37 13.56 -21.52
CA VAL A 89 -3.31 12.54 -21.01
C VAL A 89 -3.08 11.20 -21.69
N ALA A 90 -2.89 11.19 -23.01
CA ALA A 90 -2.58 9.96 -23.77
C ALA A 90 -1.26 9.32 -23.26
N ALA A 91 -0.22 10.12 -23.01
CA ALA A 91 1.04 9.63 -22.47
C ALA A 91 0.85 9.03 -21.05
N ILE A 92 0.10 9.69 -20.17
CA ILE A 92 -0.20 9.18 -18.83
C ILE A 92 -0.94 7.84 -18.90
N LEU A 93 -1.97 7.72 -19.75
CA LEU A 93 -2.72 6.48 -19.91
C LEU A 93 -1.85 5.36 -20.49
N LEU A 94 -0.98 5.66 -21.44
CA LEU A 94 -0.06 4.69 -22.01
C LEU A 94 0.92 4.17 -20.94
N ILE A 95 1.52 5.06 -20.17
CA ILE A 95 2.42 4.69 -19.07
C ILE A 95 1.68 3.83 -18.05
N LEU A 96 0.45 4.19 -17.69
CA LEU A 96 -0.38 3.44 -16.75
C LEU A 96 -0.63 2.01 -17.24
N ILE A 97 -0.99 1.83 -18.52
CA ILE A 97 -1.21 0.50 -19.10
C ILE A 97 0.08 -0.33 -19.09
N VAL A 98 1.21 0.27 -19.46
CA VAL A 98 2.52 -0.42 -19.47
C VAL A 98 2.91 -0.85 -18.05
N VAL A 99 2.74 0.02 -17.06
CA VAL A 99 3.03 -0.29 -15.65
C VAL A 99 2.11 -1.40 -15.14
N LEU A 100 0.81 -1.35 -15.43
CA LEU A 100 -0.14 -2.40 -15.04
C LEU A 100 0.23 -3.75 -15.67
N ALA A 101 0.55 -3.77 -16.97
CA ALA A 101 0.97 -4.98 -17.65
C ALA A 101 2.24 -5.56 -17.04
N PHE A 102 3.21 -4.72 -16.70
CA PHE A 102 4.44 -5.13 -16.03
C PHE A 102 4.17 -5.72 -14.63
N ILE A 103 3.32 -5.07 -13.82
CA ILE A 103 2.96 -5.55 -12.49
C ILE A 103 2.26 -6.91 -12.57
N VAL A 104 1.32 -7.09 -13.51
CA VAL A 104 0.62 -8.37 -13.71
C VAL A 104 1.62 -9.45 -14.12
N CYS A 105 2.54 -9.15 -15.03
CA CYS A 105 3.57 -10.08 -15.48
C CYS A 105 4.46 -10.56 -14.32
N VAL A 106 4.89 -9.64 -13.45
CA VAL A 106 5.73 -9.98 -12.27
C VAL A 106 4.94 -10.77 -11.22
N ASN A 107 3.67 -10.41 -10.98
CA ASN A 107 2.84 -11.11 -9.99
C ASN A 107 2.40 -12.51 -10.44
N THR A 108 2.24 -12.74 -11.74
CA THR A 108 1.93 -14.06 -12.31
C THR A 108 3.17 -14.90 -12.58
N GLY A 109 4.36 -14.31 -12.48
CA GLY A 109 5.63 -14.98 -12.68
C GLY A 109 5.87 -16.07 -11.62
N GLU A 110 6.07 -17.32 -12.08
CA GLU A 110 6.38 -18.48 -11.23
C GLU A 110 7.72 -19.08 -11.62
N ARG A 111 8.57 -19.30 -10.64
CA ARG A 111 9.79 -20.09 -10.82
C ARG A 111 9.46 -21.56 -10.58
N ARG A 112 9.54 -22.39 -11.61
CA ARG A 112 9.32 -23.84 -11.52
C ARG A 112 10.61 -24.54 -11.15
N LEU A 113 10.66 -25.13 -9.95
CA LEU A 113 11.77 -25.98 -9.51
C LEU A 113 11.42 -27.44 -9.79
N PRO A 114 12.23 -28.20 -10.54
CA PRO A 114 12.01 -29.62 -10.73
C PRO A 114 12.36 -30.36 -9.43
N VAL A 115 11.36 -31.00 -8.83
CA VAL A 115 11.53 -31.86 -7.64
C VAL A 115 11.49 -33.31 -8.10
N GLN A 116 12.57 -34.06 -7.86
CA GLN A 116 12.61 -35.47 -8.09
C GLN A 116 12.13 -36.21 -6.85
N TYR A 117 10.98 -36.84 -6.94
CA TYR A 117 10.53 -37.76 -5.90
C TYR A 117 11.21 -39.10 -6.08
N SER A 118 11.73 -39.66 -4.98
CA SER A 118 12.29 -41.01 -4.92
C SER A 118 11.23 -42.00 -5.40
N SER A 119 11.60 -42.84 -6.41
CA SER A 119 10.71 -43.87 -6.92
C SER A 119 10.49 -44.93 -5.84
N LYS A 120 9.25 -45.14 -5.38
CA LYS A 120 8.88 -46.28 -4.56
C LYS A 120 8.78 -47.51 -5.43
N MET A 121 9.58 -48.54 -5.12
CA MET A 121 9.37 -49.87 -5.67
C MET A 121 8.08 -50.45 -5.07
N VAL A 122 7.07 -50.63 -5.88
CA VAL A 122 5.86 -51.39 -5.53
C VAL A 122 5.88 -52.69 -6.36
N GLY A 123 6.36 -53.75 -5.77
CA GLY A 123 6.48 -55.02 -6.43
C GLY A 123 7.59 -55.04 -7.52
N ARG A 124 7.44 -55.87 -8.53
CA ARG A 124 8.40 -56.07 -9.63
C ARG A 124 8.39 -54.96 -10.71
N LYS A 125 7.52 -53.96 -10.60
CA LYS A 125 7.43 -52.85 -11.55
C LYS A 125 7.96 -51.54 -10.89
N GLN A 126 8.97 -50.95 -11.52
CA GLN A 126 9.49 -49.65 -11.18
C GLN A 126 8.47 -48.60 -11.65
N ALA A 127 7.75 -48.01 -10.69
CA ALA A 127 6.88 -46.90 -11.02
C ALA A 127 7.80 -45.68 -11.28
N SER A 128 7.87 -45.27 -12.54
CA SER A 128 8.62 -44.10 -12.99
C SER A 128 8.27 -42.90 -12.15
N GLY A 129 9.23 -42.37 -11.42
CA GLY A 129 9.05 -41.17 -10.62
C GLY A 129 8.58 -40.01 -11.52
N ARG A 130 7.38 -39.56 -11.31
CA ARG A 130 6.83 -38.41 -12.02
C ARG A 130 7.56 -37.15 -11.52
N SER A 131 8.34 -36.51 -12.39
CA SER A 131 8.93 -35.22 -12.06
C SER A 131 7.82 -34.19 -11.88
N THR A 132 7.59 -33.76 -10.66
CA THR A 132 6.60 -32.72 -10.33
C THR A 132 7.35 -31.41 -10.16
N ASN A 133 6.93 -30.38 -10.87
CA ASN A 133 7.48 -29.04 -10.71
C ASN A 133 6.78 -28.35 -9.54
N MET A 134 7.55 -27.78 -8.62
CA MET A 134 7.05 -26.98 -7.52
C MET A 134 7.05 -25.50 -7.97
N PRO A 135 5.86 -24.86 -8.16
CA PRO A 135 5.81 -23.46 -8.53
C PRO A 135 6.09 -22.59 -7.30
N ILE A 136 7.10 -21.73 -7.39
CA ILE A 136 7.39 -20.69 -6.39
C ILE A 136 7.09 -19.35 -7.02
N LYS A 137 6.19 -18.57 -6.39
CA LYS A 137 5.87 -17.21 -6.83
C LYS A 137 7.10 -16.31 -6.70
N VAL A 138 7.36 -15.49 -7.72
CA VAL A 138 8.48 -14.53 -7.72
C VAL A 138 8.25 -13.42 -6.70
N ASN A 139 7.00 -12.97 -6.56
CA ASN A 139 6.64 -11.93 -5.61
C ASN A 139 5.76 -12.53 -4.49
N THR A 140 6.39 -12.92 -3.37
CA THR A 140 5.71 -13.46 -2.19
C THR A 140 5.23 -12.37 -1.23
N SER A 141 5.97 -11.28 -1.10
CA SER A 141 5.66 -10.18 -0.17
C SER A 141 4.54 -9.25 -0.66
N GLY A 142 4.32 -9.17 -1.99
CA GLY A 142 3.24 -8.38 -2.59
C GLY A 142 3.26 -6.90 -2.18
N VAL A 143 2.08 -6.39 -1.85
CA VAL A 143 1.87 -4.98 -1.47
C VAL A 143 2.23 -4.71 0.00
N ILE A 144 2.36 -5.75 0.84
CA ILE A 144 2.54 -5.61 2.28
C ILE A 144 3.83 -4.86 2.62
N SER A 145 4.93 -5.18 1.96
CA SER A 145 6.22 -4.50 2.15
C SER A 145 6.17 -3.00 1.84
N ILE A 146 5.40 -2.61 0.82
CA ILE A 146 5.20 -1.20 0.43
C ILE A 146 4.41 -0.46 1.51
N ILE A 147 3.33 -1.07 2.03
CA ILE A 147 2.50 -0.47 3.09
C ILE A 147 3.33 -0.23 4.35
N PHE A 148 4.17 -1.20 4.75
CA PHE A 148 5.05 -1.03 5.91
C PHE A 148 6.10 0.05 5.69
N ALA A 149 6.73 0.10 4.52
CA ALA A 149 7.70 1.13 4.19
C ALA A 149 7.09 2.54 4.24
N ILE A 150 5.89 2.74 3.68
CA ILE A 150 5.16 4.01 3.74
C ILE A 150 4.80 4.35 5.18
N SER A 151 4.28 3.40 5.95
CA SER A 151 3.88 3.62 7.34
C SER A 151 5.06 4.04 8.20
N LEU A 152 6.22 3.39 8.02
CA LEU A 152 7.43 3.75 8.75
C LEU A 152 7.94 5.14 8.38
N LEU A 153 7.89 5.50 7.09
CA LEU A 153 8.34 6.81 6.62
C LEU A 153 7.41 7.94 7.10
N GLN A 154 6.11 7.69 7.21
CA GLN A 154 5.14 8.66 7.70
C GLN A 154 5.15 8.80 9.23
N PHE A 155 5.64 7.81 9.97
CA PHE A 155 5.63 7.82 11.43
C PHE A 155 6.33 9.04 12.06
N PRO A 156 7.56 9.46 11.64
CA PRO A 156 8.19 10.68 12.16
C PRO A 156 7.40 11.95 11.85
N GLN A 157 6.74 12.00 10.69
CA GLN A 157 5.91 13.15 10.31
C GLN A 157 4.68 13.26 11.23
N GLN A 158 4.05 12.13 11.56
CA GLN A 158 2.93 12.06 12.50
C GLN A 158 3.33 12.49 13.91
N ILE A 159 4.48 12.01 14.42
CA ILE A 159 5.00 12.45 15.72
C ILE A 159 5.25 13.96 15.71
N GLY A 160 5.75 14.49 14.60
CA GLY A 160 5.97 15.93 14.46
C GLY A 160 4.72 16.78 14.59
N MET A 161 3.54 16.24 14.35
CA MET A 161 2.28 16.96 14.53
C MET A 161 1.97 17.26 16.01
N PHE A 162 2.48 16.42 16.93
CA PHE A 162 2.27 16.59 18.37
C PHE A 162 3.23 17.60 19.03
N ILE A 163 4.29 18.03 18.35
CA ILE A 163 5.28 18.94 18.89
C ILE A 163 4.94 20.37 18.47
N PRO A 164 4.41 21.22 19.36
CA PRO A 164 3.98 22.58 19.02
C PRO A 164 5.12 23.50 18.61
N ASN A 165 6.33 23.32 19.21
CA ASN A 165 7.54 24.08 18.87
C ASN A 165 8.54 23.15 18.15
N LYS A 166 8.34 22.94 16.88
CA LYS A 166 9.27 22.17 16.04
C LYS A 166 10.58 22.93 15.96
N GLY A 167 11.64 22.43 16.60
CA GLY A 167 12.98 22.97 16.40
C GLY A 167 13.36 22.91 14.91
N ALA A 168 14.17 23.87 14.45
CA ALA A 168 14.60 23.95 13.05
C ALA A 168 15.24 22.65 12.53
N THR A 169 15.81 21.86 13.41
CA THR A 169 16.39 20.54 13.09
C THR A 169 15.32 19.49 12.80
N PHE A 170 14.24 19.49 13.57
CA PHE A 170 13.14 18.51 13.39
C PHE A 170 12.36 18.76 12.09
N THR A 171 12.07 20.03 11.76
CA THR A 171 11.44 20.39 10.49
C THR A 171 12.31 19.99 9.30
N LYS A 172 13.62 20.23 9.36
CA LYS A 172 14.54 19.77 8.31
C LYS A 172 14.53 18.24 8.13
N VAL A 173 14.51 17.49 9.23
CA VAL A 173 14.47 16.02 9.17
C VAL A 173 13.15 15.54 8.55
N THR A 174 12.01 16.10 8.95
CA THR A 174 10.70 15.72 8.38
C THR A 174 10.55 16.12 6.92
N ASP A 175 11.12 17.26 6.51
CA ASP A 175 11.14 17.69 5.11
C ASP A 175 12.02 16.79 4.25
N VAL A 176 13.18 16.37 4.75
CA VAL A 176 14.08 15.43 4.07
C VAL A 176 13.45 14.03 3.97
N LEU A 177 12.67 13.58 4.97
CA LEU A 177 11.94 12.31 4.90
C LEU A 177 10.69 12.36 4.00
N ASN A 178 10.30 13.52 3.53
CA ASN A 178 9.16 13.62 2.61
C ASN A 178 9.49 12.97 1.27
N MET A 179 8.54 12.20 0.69
CA MET A 179 8.71 11.54 -0.62
C MET A 179 8.99 12.51 -1.77
N THR A 180 8.63 13.77 -1.62
CA THR A 180 8.92 14.81 -2.61
C THR A 180 10.40 15.22 -2.63
N HIS A 181 11.13 14.94 -1.56
CA HIS A 181 12.56 15.21 -1.48
C HIS A 181 13.38 14.02 -2.02
N PRO A 182 14.42 14.22 -2.83
CA PRO A 182 15.18 13.11 -3.44
C PRO A 182 15.78 12.14 -2.41
N ILE A 183 16.21 12.65 -1.25
CA ILE A 183 16.76 11.82 -0.16
C ILE A 183 15.64 10.94 0.46
N GLY A 184 14.45 11.49 0.67
CA GLY A 184 13.28 10.74 1.16
C GLY A 184 12.88 9.62 0.21
N ALA A 185 12.91 9.87 -1.10
CA ALA A 185 12.66 8.87 -2.12
C ALA A 185 13.69 7.71 -2.08
N ILE A 186 14.97 8.02 -1.89
CA ILE A 186 16.02 7.00 -1.77
C ILE A 186 15.81 6.15 -0.50
N ILE A 187 15.53 6.79 0.64
CA ILE A 187 15.24 6.09 1.90
C ILE A 187 14.02 5.17 1.73
N TYR A 188 12.97 5.65 1.05
CA TYR A 188 11.78 4.87 0.75
C TYR A 188 12.09 3.62 -0.07
N ILE A 189 12.90 3.74 -1.12
CA ILE A 189 13.32 2.62 -1.95
C ILE A 189 14.12 1.59 -1.12
N ILE A 190 15.06 2.06 -0.29
CA ILE A 190 15.84 1.18 0.60
C ILE A 190 14.92 0.43 1.58
N LEU A 191 13.93 1.12 2.17
CA LEU A 191 12.95 0.51 3.07
C LEU A 191 12.10 -0.55 2.36
N ILE A 192 11.66 -0.29 1.13
CA ILE A 192 10.93 -1.30 0.34
C ILE A 192 11.78 -2.54 0.15
N PHE A 193 13.05 -2.40 -0.26
CA PHE A 193 13.97 -3.55 -0.42
C PHE A 193 14.15 -4.31 0.88
N PHE A 194 14.36 -3.60 1.98
CA PHE A 194 14.51 -4.19 3.30
C PHE A 194 13.27 -5.00 3.71
N PHE A 195 12.08 -4.41 3.63
CA PHE A 195 10.84 -5.10 3.98
C PHE A 195 10.51 -6.23 3.02
N THR A 196 10.77 -6.07 1.73
CA THR A 196 10.57 -7.15 0.76
C THR A 196 11.46 -8.35 1.08
N TYR A 197 12.73 -8.12 1.39
CA TYR A 197 13.66 -9.18 1.81
C TYR A 197 13.19 -9.84 3.12
N PHE A 198 12.79 -9.04 4.10
CA PHE A 198 12.30 -9.52 5.39
C PHE A 198 11.06 -10.42 5.24
N TYR A 199 10.05 -9.99 4.49
CA TYR A 199 8.83 -10.76 4.25
C TYR A 199 9.03 -11.98 3.35
N THR A 200 10.05 -11.98 2.50
CA THR A 200 10.38 -13.15 1.66
C THR A 200 11.17 -14.18 2.43
N SER A 201 11.88 -13.78 3.50
CA SER A 201 12.69 -14.67 4.34
C SER A 201 11.89 -15.38 5.43
N ILE A 202 10.69 -14.89 5.77
CA ILE A 202 9.77 -15.50 6.74
C ILE A 202 8.77 -16.38 6.03
#